data_66bc830ded8262a7437e8143ac7c7efa
#
_entry.id   66bc830ded8262a7437e8143ac7c7efa
#
_cell.length_a   1.000
_cell.length_b   1.000
_cell.length_c   1.000
_cell.angle_alpha   90.00
_cell.angle_beta   90.00
_cell.angle_gamma   90.00
#
_symmetry.space_group_name_H-M   'P 1'
#
loop_
_entity.id
_entity.type
_entity.pdbx_description
1 polymer ?
#
loop_
_entity_poly.entity_id
_entity_poly.type
_entity_poly.pdbx_seq_one_letter_code
_entity_poly.pdbx_strand_id
1 'polypeptide(L)'
;ALKAKIKKALIHPILVLAIAAVVTMLMLTKVVPQFEQMFRSQGKTLPSMTAFVIELSATMQNYWAYALVGAFMLIIIFRICYHTKPAFTLFVHQLLLRLPLCGGLIKASCVARFSRTLATTYNAGIPIASALTFAGPVTGNLVYQRAIGQVQHAVDHGESLHEAIAQACHFPSLIIKMIAIGEQAGVLDTMLEKGAAHYESEVENTIDKILPLLEPAMMALLGLVIGGLITAMYLPVFQMGTVLGG
;
A
#
# COMPACT_ATOMS: atom_id res chain seq x y z
N ALA A 1 -13.63 -5.66 11.14
CA ALA A 1 -12.48 -6.33 11.80
C ALA A 1 -11.17 -6.08 11.04
N LEU A 2 -11.05 -6.40 9.74
CA LEU A 2 -9.81 -6.37 8.93
C LEU A 2 -9.12 -4.99 8.87
N LYS A 3 -9.89 -3.91 8.57
CA LYS A 3 -9.34 -2.54 8.55
C LYS A 3 -8.72 -2.12 9.89
N ALA A 4 -9.28 -2.56 10.99
CA ALA A 4 -8.76 -2.26 12.33
C ALA A 4 -7.44 -3.01 12.59
N LYS A 5 -7.33 -4.28 12.17
CA LYS A 5 -6.10 -5.08 12.26
C LYS A 5 -4.95 -4.44 11.49
N ILE A 6 -5.21 -4.05 10.23
CA ILE A 6 -4.23 -3.37 9.38
C ILE A 6 -3.80 -2.03 10.00
N LYS A 7 -4.76 -1.20 10.43
CA LYS A 7 -4.48 0.10 11.05
C LYS A 7 -3.61 -0.05 12.29
N LYS A 8 -3.94 -1.01 13.17
CA LYS A 8 -3.18 -1.28 14.40
C LYS A 8 -1.75 -1.72 14.09
N ALA A 9 -1.58 -2.58 13.10
CA ALA A 9 -0.27 -3.09 12.71
C ALA A 9 0.64 -2.03 12.06
N LEU A 10 0.05 -1.08 11.31
CA LEU A 10 0.80 0.01 10.67
C LEU A 10 1.18 1.16 11.61
N ILE A 11 0.60 1.25 12.81
CA ILE A 11 0.92 2.32 13.76
C ILE A 11 2.39 2.28 14.15
N HIS A 12 2.93 1.11 14.47
CA HIS A 12 4.34 0.96 14.88
C HIS A 12 5.32 1.39 13.77
N PRO A 13 5.24 0.88 12.53
CA PRO A 13 6.06 1.33 11.41
C PRO A 13 5.99 2.84 11.15
N ILE A 14 4.79 3.41 11.16
CA ILE A 14 4.59 4.84 10.93
C ILE A 14 5.23 5.68 12.04
N LEU A 15 5.10 5.26 13.30
CA LEU A 15 5.68 5.96 14.44
C LEU A 15 7.21 5.95 14.39
N VAL A 16 7.81 4.80 14.08
CA VAL A 16 9.27 4.66 13.96
C VAL A 16 9.79 5.53 12.80
N LEU A 17 9.15 5.50 11.64
CA LEU A 17 9.52 6.35 10.50
C LEU A 17 9.34 7.84 10.81
N ALA A 18 8.29 8.22 11.53
CA ALA A 18 8.06 9.61 11.94
C ALA A 18 9.15 10.11 12.88
N ILE A 19 9.52 9.30 13.89
CA ILE A 19 10.62 9.64 14.81
C ILE A 19 11.95 9.77 14.03
N ALA A 20 12.23 8.82 13.16
CA ALA A 20 13.43 8.84 12.32
C ALA A 20 13.49 10.07 11.41
N ALA A 21 12.37 10.44 10.79
CA ALA A 21 12.28 11.65 9.97
C ALA A 21 12.56 12.91 10.79
N VAL A 22 12.00 13.01 12.01
CA VAL A 22 12.24 14.12 12.92
C VAL A 22 13.71 14.19 13.32
N VAL A 23 14.32 13.07 13.71
CA VAL A 23 15.74 13.00 14.07
C VAL A 23 16.63 13.39 12.89
N THR A 24 16.37 12.84 11.71
CA THR A 24 17.10 13.17 10.48
C THR A 24 16.97 14.66 10.15
N MET A 25 15.78 15.22 10.26
CA MET A 25 15.54 16.64 10.02
C MET A 25 16.29 17.54 11.02
N LEU A 26 16.29 17.17 12.32
CA LEU A 26 17.06 17.88 13.34
C LEU A 26 18.56 17.79 13.06
N MET A 27 19.08 16.64 12.68
CA MET A 27 20.47 16.46 12.30
C MET A 27 20.85 17.38 11.11
N LEU A 28 20.07 17.35 10.02
CA LEU A 28 20.32 18.15 8.84
C LEU A 28 20.16 19.65 9.10
N THR A 29 19.22 20.10 9.92
CA THR A 29 18.93 21.53 10.11
C THR A 29 19.73 22.19 11.22
N LYS A 30 20.18 21.44 12.23
CA LYS A 30 20.87 21.97 13.39
C LYS A 30 22.33 21.51 13.49
N VAL A 31 22.55 20.21 13.34
CA VAL A 31 23.87 19.62 13.61
C VAL A 31 24.83 19.78 12.43
N VAL A 32 24.39 19.44 11.24
CA VAL A 32 25.23 19.55 10.01
C VAL A 32 25.75 20.98 9.78
N PRO A 33 24.96 22.06 9.93
CA PRO A 33 25.47 23.44 9.75
C PRO A 33 26.52 23.85 10.79
N GLN A 34 26.42 23.35 12.02
CA GLN A 34 27.43 23.63 13.05
C GLN A 34 28.78 23.00 12.68
N PHE A 35 28.76 21.77 12.18
CA PHE A 35 29.97 21.13 11.65
C PHE A 35 30.53 21.85 10.45
N GLU A 36 29.69 22.27 9.50
CA GLU A 36 30.11 23.06 8.35
C GLU A 36 30.88 24.33 8.77
N GLN A 37 30.32 25.10 9.72
CA GLN A 37 30.97 26.32 10.23
C GLN A 37 32.32 26.02 10.87
N MET A 38 32.40 24.95 11.66
CA MET A 38 33.64 24.54 12.31
C MET A 38 34.73 24.15 11.31
N PHE A 39 34.36 23.45 10.22
CA PHE A 39 35.35 23.09 9.17
C PHE A 39 35.78 24.28 8.29
N ARG A 40 34.84 25.14 7.94
CA ARG A 40 35.13 26.35 7.16
C ARG A 40 36.07 27.28 7.89
N SER A 41 35.94 27.41 9.22
CA SER A 41 36.85 28.25 10.05
C SER A 41 38.29 27.73 10.08
N GLN A 42 38.49 26.44 9.78
CA GLN A 42 39.82 25.82 9.73
C GLN A 42 40.48 25.84 8.32
N GLY A 43 39.82 26.41 7.32
CA GLY A 43 40.35 26.56 5.98
C GLY A 43 40.55 25.27 5.17
N LYS A 44 39.89 24.14 5.60
CA LYS A 44 40.08 22.83 4.95
C LYS A 44 38.97 22.52 3.95
N THR A 45 39.33 21.75 2.90
CA THR A 45 38.39 21.25 1.92
C THR A 45 37.56 20.10 2.52
N LEU A 46 36.27 20.15 2.31
CA LEU A 46 35.34 19.14 2.79
C LEU A 46 35.37 17.86 1.93
N PRO A 47 35.35 16.67 2.50
CA PRO A 47 35.17 15.43 1.76
C PRO A 47 33.87 15.43 0.94
N SER A 48 33.86 14.76 -0.21
CA SER A 48 32.72 14.74 -1.13
C SER A 48 31.40 14.27 -0.49
N MET A 49 31.45 13.27 0.37
CA MET A 49 30.30 12.77 1.14
C MET A 49 29.73 13.83 2.09
N THR A 50 30.60 14.56 2.80
CA THR A 50 30.19 15.62 3.72
C THR A 50 29.64 16.82 2.94
N ALA A 51 30.26 17.19 1.81
CA ALA A 51 29.77 18.24 0.91
C ALA A 51 28.36 17.91 0.40
N PHE A 52 28.11 16.69 -0.02
CA PHE A 52 26.77 16.23 -0.44
C PHE A 52 25.73 16.36 0.67
N VAL A 53 26.05 15.97 1.91
CA VAL A 53 25.11 16.07 3.06
C VAL A 53 24.85 17.55 3.40
N ILE A 54 25.86 18.43 3.30
CA ILE A 54 25.68 19.87 3.52
C ILE A 54 24.79 20.49 2.44
N GLU A 55 24.99 20.15 1.17
CA GLU A 55 24.15 20.61 0.07
C GLU A 55 22.70 20.14 0.22
N LEU A 56 22.51 18.87 0.63
CA LEU A 56 21.21 18.32 0.95
C LEU A 56 20.55 19.07 2.11
N SER A 57 21.33 19.39 3.16
CA SER A 57 20.87 20.16 4.31
C SER A 57 20.43 21.59 3.89
N ALA A 58 21.23 22.29 3.11
CA ALA A 58 20.91 23.63 2.60
C ALA A 58 19.65 23.63 1.72
N THR A 59 19.54 22.64 0.83
CA THR A 59 18.37 22.45 -0.02
C THR A 59 17.13 22.20 0.85
N MET A 60 17.25 21.34 1.85
CA MET A 60 16.13 21.03 2.75
C MET A 60 15.71 22.26 3.58
N GLN A 61 16.65 23.07 4.07
CA GLN A 61 16.34 24.30 4.80
C GLN A 61 15.65 25.36 3.94
N ASN A 62 16.01 25.46 2.67
CA ASN A 62 15.46 26.48 1.77
C ASN A 62 14.14 26.06 1.13
N TYR A 63 13.94 24.76 0.88
CA TYR A 63 12.83 24.26 0.05
C TYR A 63 11.82 23.39 0.81
N TRP A 64 12.00 23.11 2.10
CA TRP A 64 11.09 22.25 2.85
C TRP A 64 9.62 22.71 2.81
N ALA A 65 9.38 24.04 2.90
CA ALA A 65 8.04 24.60 2.84
C ALA A 65 7.41 24.42 1.45
N TYR A 66 8.19 24.64 0.38
CA TYR A 66 7.72 24.40 -0.98
C TYR A 66 7.47 22.91 -1.25
N ALA A 67 8.31 22.03 -0.69
CA ALA A 67 8.13 20.58 -0.78
C ALA A 67 6.83 20.13 -0.09
N LEU A 68 6.52 20.68 1.11
CA LEU A 68 5.27 20.39 1.81
C LEU A 68 4.05 20.91 1.04
N VAL A 69 4.09 22.14 0.54
CA VAL A 69 3.00 22.71 -0.27
C VAL A 69 2.81 21.91 -1.56
N GLY A 70 3.90 21.55 -2.22
CA GLY A 70 3.88 20.72 -3.43
C GLY A 70 3.29 19.33 -3.18
N ALA A 71 3.71 18.66 -2.10
CA ALA A 71 3.17 17.37 -1.70
C ALA A 71 1.68 17.45 -1.36
N PHE A 72 1.27 18.49 -0.63
CA PHE A 72 -0.14 18.72 -0.29
C PHE A 72 -0.99 18.97 -1.55
N MET A 73 -0.49 19.79 -2.47
CA MET A 73 -1.14 20.05 -3.76
C MET A 73 -1.27 18.78 -4.62
N LEU A 74 -0.21 17.96 -4.66
CA LEU A 74 -0.21 16.67 -5.35
C LEU A 74 -1.26 15.72 -4.78
N ILE A 75 -1.37 15.63 -3.45
CA ILE A 75 -2.38 14.81 -2.77
C ILE A 75 -3.79 15.31 -3.11
N ILE A 76 -4.02 16.62 -3.11
CA ILE A 76 -5.32 17.20 -3.47
C ILE A 76 -5.67 16.90 -4.93
N ILE A 77 -4.75 17.14 -5.86
CA ILE A 77 -4.95 16.88 -7.30
C ILE A 77 -5.24 15.39 -7.52
N PHE A 78 -4.44 14.51 -6.91
CA PHE A 78 -4.66 13.06 -6.98
C PHE A 78 -6.06 12.69 -6.47
N ARG A 79 -6.47 13.25 -5.33
CA ARG A 79 -7.79 12.98 -4.73
C ARG A 79 -8.94 13.49 -5.60
N ILE A 80 -8.80 14.68 -6.19
CA ILE A 80 -9.79 15.23 -7.13
C ILE A 80 -9.87 14.34 -8.39
N CYS A 81 -8.74 14.00 -9.00
CA CYS A 81 -8.70 13.12 -10.18
C CYS A 81 -9.29 11.74 -9.89
N TYR A 82 -9.01 11.18 -8.71
CA TYR A 82 -9.53 9.89 -8.27
C TYR A 82 -11.05 9.89 -8.10
N HIS A 83 -11.66 10.98 -7.61
CA HIS A 83 -13.11 11.06 -7.43
C HIS A 83 -13.88 11.54 -8.67
N THR A 84 -13.26 12.36 -9.52
CA THR A 84 -13.96 12.98 -10.67
C THR A 84 -13.80 12.20 -11.97
N LYS A 85 -12.70 11.44 -12.14
CA LYS A 85 -12.42 10.76 -13.41
C LYS A 85 -12.44 9.24 -13.26
N PRO A 86 -13.54 8.55 -13.64
CA PRO A 86 -13.65 7.10 -13.50
C PRO A 86 -12.58 6.33 -14.29
N ALA A 87 -12.08 6.89 -15.41
CA ALA A 87 -10.99 6.30 -16.17
C ALA A 87 -9.67 6.29 -15.38
N PHE A 88 -9.36 7.36 -14.66
CA PHE A 88 -8.17 7.45 -13.81
C PHE A 88 -8.26 6.47 -12.63
N THR A 89 -9.41 6.40 -11.97
CA THR A 89 -9.65 5.46 -10.87
C THR A 89 -9.52 4.02 -11.33
N LEU A 90 -10.00 3.72 -12.54
CA LEU A 90 -9.87 2.39 -13.15
C LEU A 90 -8.41 2.04 -13.42
N PHE A 91 -7.64 2.97 -13.97
CA PHE A 91 -6.21 2.80 -14.21
C PHE A 91 -5.45 2.52 -12.89
N VAL A 92 -5.72 3.31 -11.85
CA VAL A 92 -5.12 3.10 -10.53
C VAL A 92 -5.47 1.72 -9.95
N HIS A 93 -6.75 1.32 -10.05
CA HIS A 93 -7.19 0.00 -9.57
C HIS A 93 -6.57 -1.15 -10.35
N GLN A 94 -6.41 -1.02 -11.67
CA GLN A 94 -5.70 -2.00 -12.49
C GLN A 94 -4.22 -2.10 -12.14
N LEU A 95 -3.57 -0.94 -11.93
CA LEU A 95 -2.17 -0.90 -11.54
C LEU A 95 -1.96 -1.58 -10.18
N LEU A 96 -2.79 -1.29 -9.19
CA LEU A 96 -2.75 -1.90 -7.88
C LEU A 96 -2.92 -3.43 -7.92
N LEU A 97 -3.79 -3.93 -8.80
CA LEU A 97 -3.99 -5.37 -9.00
C LEU A 97 -2.79 -6.09 -9.65
N ARG A 98 -1.91 -5.34 -10.35
CA ARG A 98 -0.69 -5.88 -10.99
C ARG A 98 0.53 -5.88 -10.06
N LEU A 99 0.50 -5.14 -8.96
CA LEU A 99 1.63 -5.10 -8.02
C LEU A 99 1.82 -6.46 -7.33
N PRO A 100 3.05 -7.01 -7.30
CA PRO A 100 3.29 -8.39 -6.86
C PRO A 100 2.90 -8.66 -5.40
N LEU A 101 3.03 -7.70 -4.50
CA LEU A 101 2.70 -7.87 -3.08
C LEU A 101 1.26 -7.45 -2.76
N CYS A 102 0.81 -6.33 -3.33
CA CYS A 102 -0.51 -5.76 -3.03
C CYS A 102 -1.63 -6.38 -3.88
N GLY A 103 -1.32 -6.81 -5.11
CA GLY A 103 -2.32 -7.33 -6.04
C GLY A 103 -3.03 -8.57 -5.53
N GLY A 104 -2.30 -9.53 -4.95
CA GLY A 104 -2.88 -10.73 -4.33
C GLY A 104 -3.83 -10.39 -3.18
N LEU A 105 -3.38 -9.51 -2.28
CA LEU A 105 -4.17 -9.04 -1.15
C LEU A 105 -5.48 -8.34 -1.60
N ILE A 106 -5.39 -7.47 -2.61
CA ILE A 106 -6.56 -6.75 -3.14
C ILE A 106 -7.52 -7.72 -3.81
N LYS A 107 -7.02 -8.67 -4.61
CA LYS A 107 -7.84 -9.72 -5.25
C LYS A 107 -8.58 -10.54 -4.21
N ALA A 108 -7.87 -11.12 -3.24
CA ALA A 108 -8.47 -11.90 -2.17
C ALA A 108 -9.52 -11.08 -1.38
N SER A 109 -9.21 -9.82 -1.07
CA SER A 109 -10.13 -8.91 -0.37
C SER A 109 -11.38 -8.56 -1.19
N CYS A 110 -11.28 -8.42 -2.52
CA CYS A 110 -12.43 -8.20 -3.40
C CYS A 110 -13.33 -9.45 -3.43
N VAL A 111 -12.71 -10.64 -3.61
CA VAL A 111 -13.44 -11.92 -3.67
C VAL A 111 -14.09 -12.23 -2.33
N ALA A 112 -13.40 -12.01 -1.20
CA ALA A 112 -13.96 -12.20 0.13
C ALA A 112 -15.23 -11.34 0.35
N ARG A 113 -15.13 -10.04 0.05
CA ARG A 113 -16.29 -9.13 0.20
C ARG A 113 -17.43 -9.47 -0.75
N PHE A 114 -17.12 -9.80 -2.00
CA PHE A 114 -18.09 -10.29 -2.97
C PHE A 114 -18.84 -11.51 -2.44
N SER A 115 -18.10 -12.57 -2.08
CA SER A 115 -18.68 -13.84 -1.61
C SER A 115 -19.48 -13.66 -0.32
N ARG A 116 -18.96 -12.87 0.65
CA ARG A 116 -19.66 -12.59 1.91
C ARG A 116 -20.96 -11.83 1.69
N THR A 117 -20.95 -10.80 0.83
CA THR A 117 -22.17 -10.04 0.54
C THR A 117 -23.18 -10.89 -0.22
N LEU A 118 -22.71 -11.65 -1.22
CA LEU A 118 -23.58 -12.51 -2.00
C LEU A 118 -24.21 -13.62 -1.13
N ALA A 119 -23.42 -14.27 -0.27
CA ALA A 119 -23.93 -15.25 0.69
C ALA A 119 -25.00 -14.65 1.62
N THR A 120 -24.70 -13.49 2.22
CA THR A 120 -25.62 -12.85 3.17
C THR A 120 -26.91 -12.41 2.51
N THR A 121 -26.87 -11.86 1.32
CA THR A 121 -28.06 -11.40 0.58
C THR A 121 -28.87 -12.57 0.05
N TYR A 122 -28.23 -13.63 -0.43
CA TYR A 122 -28.89 -14.84 -0.89
C TYR A 122 -29.57 -15.60 0.26
N ASN A 123 -28.90 -15.71 1.42
CA ASN A 123 -29.49 -16.30 2.65
C ASN A 123 -30.69 -15.49 3.17
N ALA A 124 -30.75 -14.19 2.87
CA ALA A 124 -31.91 -13.35 3.18
C ALA A 124 -33.08 -13.55 2.18
N GLY A 125 -32.96 -14.47 1.21
CA GLY A 125 -33.98 -14.75 0.21
C GLY A 125 -34.00 -13.77 -0.96
N ILE A 126 -32.98 -12.94 -1.13
CA ILE A 126 -32.88 -12.01 -2.26
C ILE A 126 -32.46 -12.81 -3.50
N PRO A 127 -33.16 -12.66 -4.66
CA PRO A 127 -32.76 -13.31 -5.90
C PRO A 127 -31.32 -12.99 -6.27
N ILE A 128 -30.61 -13.98 -6.85
CA ILE A 128 -29.16 -13.88 -7.11
C ILE A 128 -28.79 -12.69 -8.00
N ALA A 129 -29.59 -12.39 -9.03
CA ALA A 129 -29.37 -11.24 -9.90
C ALA A 129 -29.45 -9.91 -9.15
N SER A 130 -30.42 -9.76 -8.25
CA SER A 130 -30.52 -8.58 -7.37
C SER A 130 -29.41 -8.54 -6.33
N ALA A 131 -28.98 -9.68 -5.80
CA ALA A 131 -27.87 -9.76 -4.83
C ALA A 131 -26.54 -9.31 -5.45
N LEU A 132 -26.30 -9.57 -6.74
CA LEU A 132 -25.11 -9.10 -7.49
C LEU A 132 -25.02 -7.57 -7.55
N THR A 133 -26.16 -6.87 -7.61
CA THR A 133 -26.20 -5.38 -7.59
C THR A 133 -25.59 -4.81 -6.30
N PHE A 134 -25.82 -5.48 -5.17
CA PHE A 134 -25.24 -5.09 -3.88
C PHE A 134 -23.77 -5.54 -3.74
N ALA A 135 -23.43 -6.72 -4.28
CA ALA A 135 -22.11 -7.29 -4.16
C ALA A 135 -21.04 -6.51 -4.94
N GLY A 136 -21.38 -5.91 -6.09
CA GLY A 136 -20.45 -5.16 -6.93
C GLY A 136 -19.76 -3.98 -6.20
N PRO A 137 -20.50 -2.97 -5.73
CA PRO A 137 -19.94 -1.80 -5.06
C PRO A 137 -19.14 -2.13 -3.80
N VAL A 138 -19.54 -3.16 -3.04
CA VAL A 138 -18.89 -3.56 -1.79
C VAL A 138 -17.46 -4.09 -2.01
N THR A 139 -17.13 -4.58 -3.22
CA THR A 139 -15.76 -5.01 -3.54
C THR A 139 -14.74 -3.88 -3.36
N GLY A 140 -15.14 -2.62 -3.56
CA GLY A 140 -14.28 -1.46 -3.43
C GLY A 140 -13.21 -1.34 -4.52
N ASN A 141 -13.37 -2.07 -5.63
CA ASN A 141 -12.50 -2.02 -6.79
C ASN A 141 -13.34 -1.93 -8.07
N LEU A 142 -13.13 -0.88 -8.88
CA LEU A 142 -13.92 -0.63 -10.08
C LEU A 142 -13.77 -1.73 -11.14
N VAL A 143 -12.65 -2.46 -11.18
CA VAL A 143 -12.44 -3.57 -12.11
C VAL A 143 -13.41 -4.70 -11.76
N TYR A 144 -13.44 -5.08 -10.48
CA TYR A 144 -14.38 -6.10 -9.98
C TYR A 144 -15.83 -5.65 -10.06
N GLN A 145 -16.11 -4.39 -9.74
CA GLN A 145 -17.47 -3.83 -9.86
C GLN A 145 -18.01 -3.93 -11.29
N ARG A 146 -17.18 -3.60 -12.30
CA ARG A 146 -17.57 -3.74 -13.71
C ARG A 146 -17.74 -5.20 -14.11
N ALA A 147 -16.82 -6.06 -13.69
CA ALA A 147 -16.92 -7.49 -13.96
C ALA A 147 -18.20 -8.09 -13.36
N ILE A 148 -18.55 -7.71 -12.12
CA ILE A 148 -19.79 -8.17 -11.47
C ILE A 148 -21.03 -7.60 -12.18
N GLY A 149 -20.97 -6.38 -12.71
CA GLY A 149 -22.05 -5.84 -13.54
C GLY A 149 -22.27 -6.63 -14.84
N GLN A 150 -21.21 -7.14 -15.47
CA GLN A 150 -21.31 -8.03 -16.62
C GLN A 150 -21.90 -9.40 -16.23
N VAL A 151 -21.44 -9.95 -15.10
CA VAL A 151 -22.01 -11.19 -14.52
C VAL A 151 -23.49 -11.03 -14.24
N GLN A 152 -23.91 -9.92 -13.63
CA GLN A 152 -25.31 -9.64 -13.37
C GLN A 152 -26.13 -9.65 -14.66
N HIS A 153 -25.64 -8.94 -15.69
CA HIS A 153 -26.33 -8.89 -16.97
C HIS A 153 -26.48 -10.29 -17.61
N ALA A 154 -25.44 -11.13 -17.55
CA ALA A 154 -25.49 -12.50 -18.07
C ALA A 154 -26.51 -13.35 -17.29
N VAL A 155 -26.52 -13.26 -15.97
CA VAL A 155 -27.49 -13.98 -15.10
C VAL A 155 -28.93 -13.50 -15.34
N ASP A 156 -29.16 -12.20 -15.56
CA ASP A 156 -30.47 -11.64 -15.93
C ASP A 156 -31.00 -12.19 -17.26
N HIS A 157 -30.08 -12.64 -18.16
CA HIS A 157 -30.42 -13.29 -19.44
C HIS A 157 -30.50 -14.82 -19.34
N GLY A 158 -30.40 -15.38 -18.13
CA GLY A 158 -30.59 -16.80 -17.88
C GLY A 158 -29.30 -17.64 -17.95
N GLU A 159 -28.11 -17.02 -18.02
CA GLU A 159 -26.86 -17.76 -17.88
C GLU A 159 -26.67 -18.23 -16.42
N SER A 160 -25.98 -19.38 -16.26
CA SER A 160 -25.62 -19.83 -14.91
C SER A 160 -24.61 -18.91 -14.26
N LEU A 161 -24.70 -18.75 -12.92
CA LEU A 161 -23.80 -17.84 -12.20
C LEU A 161 -22.32 -18.22 -12.37
N HIS A 162 -22.01 -19.53 -12.32
CA HIS A 162 -20.63 -19.99 -12.44
C HIS A 162 -20.05 -19.74 -13.83
N GLU A 163 -20.83 -19.88 -14.91
CA GLU A 163 -20.39 -19.58 -16.28
C GLU A 163 -20.18 -18.09 -16.46
N ALA A 164 -21.11 -17.25 -16.03
CA ALA A 164 -21.00 -15.80 -16.09
C ALA A 164 -19.76 -15.29 -15.32
N ILE A 165 -19.47 -15.82 -14.13
CA ILE A 165 -18.28 -15.46 -13.36
C ILE A 165 -16.98 -15.96 -14.02
N ALA A 166 -17.00 -17.15 -14.64
CA ALA A 166 -15.84 -17.68 -15.36
C ALA A 166 -15.47 -16.80 -16.56
N GLN A 167 -16.45 -16.32 -17.31
CA GLN A 167 -16.27 -15.43 -18.45
C GLN A 167 -15.70 -14.07 -18.04
N ALA A 168 -16.01 -13.58 -16.86
CA ALA A 168 -15.53 -12.31 -16.33
C ALA A 168 -14.00 -12.28 -16.06
N CYS A 169 -13.29 -13.41 -16.11
CA CYS A 169 -11.81 -13.58 -16.05
C CYS A 169 -11.08 -12.91 -14.87
N HIS A 170 -11.79 -12.42 -13.86
CA HIS A 170 -11.19 -11.72 -12.72
C HIS A 170 -11.22 -12.51 -11.42
N PHE A 171 -12.01 -13.59 -11.39
CA PHE A 171 -12.21 -14.41 -10.20
C PHE A 171 -11.27 -15.61 -10.19
N PRO A 172 -10.72 -15.99 -9.02
CA PRO A 172 -9.92 -17.19 -8.88
C PRO A 172 -10.72 -18.46 -9.17
N SER A 173 -10.05 -19.48 -9.72
CA SER A 173 -10.68 -20.74 -10.10
C SER A 173 -11.39 -21.47 -8.95
N LEU A 174 -10.89 -21.30 -7.72
CA LEU A 174 -11.50 -21.91 -6.54
C LEU A 174 -12.93 -21.41 -6.31
N ILE A 175 -13.14 -20.09 -6.31
CA ILE A 175 -14.50 -19.56 -6.07
C ILE A 175 -15.45 -19.92 -7.21
N ILE A 176 -14.98 -19.97 -8.46
CA ILE A 176 -15.79 -20.40 -9.60
C ILE A 176 -16.24 -21.84 -9.41
N LYS A 177 -15.34 -22.75 -9.00
CA LYS A 177 -15.68 -24.17 -8.72
C LYS A 177 -16.64 -24.30 -7.54
N MET A 178 -16.46 -23.51 -6.48
CA MET A 178 -17.36 -23.54 -5.33
C MET A 178 -18.78 -23.09 -5.72
N ILE A 179 -18.89 -22.05 -6.54
CA ILE A 179 -20.17 -21.57 -7.06
C ILE A 179 -20.82 -22.64 -7.95
N ALA A 180 -20.04 -23.27 -8.85
CA ALA A 180 -20.56 -24.33 -9.71
C ALA A 180 -21.13 -25.50 -8.92
N ILE A 181 -20.41 -25.98 -7.89
CA ILE A 181 -20.88 -27.04 -7.01
C ILE A 181 -22.14 -26.59 -6.25
N GLY A 182 -22.13 -25.35 -5.74
CA GLY A 182 -23.27 -24.79 -5.00
C GLY A 182 -24.54 -24.67 -5.85
N GLU A 183 -24.40 -24.25 -7.12
CA GLU A 183 -25.52 -24.18 -8.08
C GLU A 183 -26.07 -25.56 -8.40
N GLN A 184 -25.19 -26.52 -8.74
CA GLN A 184 -25.61 -27.88 -9.12
C GLN A 184 -26.24 -28.66 -7.96
N ALA A 185 -25.74 -28.46 -6.73
CA ALA A 185 -26.23 -29.15 -5.54
C ALA A 185 -27.35 -28.40 -4.80
N GLY A 186 -27.71 -27.18 -5.22
CA GLY A 186 -28.70 -26.34 -4.52
C GLY A 186 -28.25 -25.82 -3.14
N VAL A 187 -26.92 -25.77 -2.89
CA VAL A 187 -26.30 -25.31 -1.62
C VAL A 187 -25.37 -24.12 -1.85
N LEU A 188 -25.82 -23.21 -2.70
CA LEU A 188 -25.03 -22.05 -3.11
C LEU A 188 -24.67 -21.14 -1.95
N ASP A 189 -25.58 -20.94 -1.00
CA ASP A 189 -25.41 -20.24 0.26
C ASP A 189 -24.19 -20.72 1.04
N THR A 190 -24.16 -22.03 1.29
CA THR A 190 -23.08 -22.69 2.03
C THR A 190 -21.74 -22.59 1.30
N MET A 191 -21.72 -22.74 -0.02
CA MET A 191 -20.51 -22.66 -0.82
C MET A 191 -19.97 -21.23 -0.88
N LEU A 192 -20.83 -20.22 -1.01
CA LEU A 192 -20.45 -18.81 -0.95
C LEU A 192 -19.91 -18.42 0.43
N GLU A 193 -20.51 -18.93 1.50
CA GLU A 193 -20.04 -18.68 2.87
C GLU A 193 -18.65 -19.28 3.11
N LYS A 194 -18.42 -20.52 2.68
CA LYS A 194 -17.11 -21.17 2.73
C LYS A 194 -16.08 -20.43 1.87
N GLY A 195 -16.48 -19.97 0.69
CA GLY A 195 -15.64 -19.15 -0.18
C GLY A 195 -15.25 -17.83 0.49
N ALA A 196 -16.20 -17.15 1.11
CA ALA A 196 -15.95 -15.93 1.87
C ALA A 196 -14.95 -16.17 3.00
N ALA A 197 -15.18 -17.18 3.83
CA ALA A 197 -14.31 -17.54 4.95
C ALA A 197 -12.88 -17.89 4.48
N HIS A 198 -12.74 -18.62 3.37
CA HIS A 198 -11.44 -18.95 2.79
C HIS A 198 -10.66 -17.70 2.37
N TYR A 199 -11.29 -16.80 1.60
CA TYR A 199 -10.63 -15.58 1.14
C TYR A 199 -10.40 -14.55 2.24
N GLU A 200 -11.25 -14.50 3.28
CA GLU A 200 -11.00 -13.71 4.49
C GLU A 200 -9.74 -14.21 5.21
N SER A 201 -9.59 -15.54 5.35
CA SER A 201 -8.38 -16.14 5.93
C SER A 201 -7.14 -15.90 5.06
N GLU A 202 -7.27 -15.98 3.73
CA GLU A 202 -6.17 -15.69 2.80
C GLU A 202 -5.69 -14.23 2.93
N VAL A 203 -6.62 -13.29 3.09
CA VAL A 203 -6.30 -11.88 3.36
C VAL A 203 -5.54 -11.73 4.68
N GLU A 204 -6.02 -12.36 5.75
CA GLU A 204 -5.36 -12.31 7.07
C GLU A 204 -3.95 -12.91 7.00
N ASN A 205 -3.81 -14.08 6.41
CA ASN A 205 -2.52 -14.75 6.23
C ASN A 205 -1.53 -13.92 5.40
N THR A 206 -2.02 -13.24 4.37
CA THR A 206 -1.19 -12.36 3.53
C THR A 206 -0.71 -11.14 4.31
N ILE A 207 -1.58 -10.53 5.11
CA ILE A 207 -1.21 -9.42 6.00
C ILE A 207 -0.17 -9.86 7.02
N ASP A 208 -0.40 -11.00 7.67
CA ASP A 208 0.49 -11.54 8.69
C ASP A 208 1.88 -11.94 8.13
N LYS A 209 2.00 -12.19 6.81
CA LYS A 209 3.28 -12.39 6.11
C LYS A 209 3.97 -11.08 5.73
N ILE A 210 3.23 -10.07 5.33
CA ILE A 210 3.79 -8.78 4.86
C ILE A 210 4.32 -7.95 6.04
N LEU A 211 3.60 -7.94 7.17
CA LEU A 211 3.95 -7.11 8.33
C LEU A 211 5.35 -7.37 8.89
N PRO A 212 5.79 -8.61 9.12
CA PRO A 212 7.14 -8.88 9.61
C PRO A 212 8.25 -8.47 8.64
N LEU A 213 7.96 -8.39 7.33
CA LEU A 213 8.94 -7.96 6.32
C LEU A 213 9.19 -6.45 6.36
N LEU A 214 8.27 -5.66 6.92
CA LEU A 214 8.45 -4.22 7.07
C LEU A 214 9.54 -3.88 8.09
N GLU A 215 9.69 -4.68 9.14
CA GLU A 215 10.65 -4.41 10.21
C GLU A 215 12.11 -4.46 9.73
N PRO A 216 12.59 -5.53 9.05
CA PRO A 216 13.93 -5.55 8.47
C PRO A 216 14.14 -4.44 7.41
N ALA A 217 13.13 -4.16 6.61
CA ALA A 217 13.23 -3.10 5.60
C ALA A 217 13.39 -1.72 6.24
N MET A 218 12.65 -1.45 7.33
CA MET A 218 12.79 -0.22 8.10
C MET A 218 14.16 -0.12 8.79
N MET A 219 14.64 -1.21 9.40
CA MET A 219 15.97 -1.24 10.02
C MET A 219 17.08 -0.96 9.00
N ALA A 220 17.00 -1.56 7.82
CA ALA A 220 17.95 -1.33 6.75
C ALA A 220 17.90 0.14 6.26
N LEU A 221 16.70 0.70 6.06
CA LEU A 221 16.53 2.10 5.68
C LEU A 221 17.11 3.06 6.73
N LEU A 222 16.77 2.82 8.02
CA LEU A 222 17.25 3.65 9.12
C LEU A 222 18.77 3.54 9.29
N GLY A 223 19.31 2.33 9.21
CA GLY A 223 20.75 2.09 9.26
C GLY A 223 21.50 2.82 8.15
N LEU A 224 20.95 2.81 6.92
CA LEU A 224 21.54 3.50 5.78
C LEU A 224 21.46 5.03 5.93
N VAL A 225 20.33 5.57 6.36
CA VAL A 225 20.15 7.03 6.52
C VAL A 225 20.97 7.56 7.69
N ILE A 226 20.81 6.97 8.87
CA ILE A 226 21.48 7.45 10.09
C ILE A 226 22.98 7.11 10.04
N GLY A 227 23.34 5.91 9.61
CA GLY A 227 24.73 5.49 9.43
C GLY A 227 25.45 6.34 8.37
N GLY A 228 24.79 6.66 7.26
CA GLY A 228 25.30 7.56 6.24
C GLY A 228 25.56 8.97 6.76
N LEU A 229 24.61 9.53 7.53
CA LEU A 229 24.78 10.84 8.17
C LEU A 229 25.93 10.87 9.16
N ILE A 230 26.02 9.87 10.04
CA ILE A 230 27.09 9.75 11.02
C ILE A 230 28.44 9.64 10.30
N THR A 231 28.55 8.77 9.30
CA THR A 231 29.78 8.59 8.52
C THR A 231 30.19 9.90 7.84
N ALA A 232 29.25 10.61 7.21
CA ALA A 232 29.53 11.88 6.56
C ALA A 232 30.02 12.97 7.54
N MET A 233 29.57 12.93 8.81
CA MET A 233 30.02 13.88 9.84
C MET A 233 31.36 13.51 10.47
N TYR A 234 31.64 12.21 10.64
CA TYR A 234 32.90 11.77 11.26
C TYR A 234 34.08 11.67 10.27
N LEU A 235 33.79 11.48 8.97
CA LEU A 235 34.83 11.37 7.95
C LEU A 235 35.85 12.53 7.96
N PRO A 236 35.40 13.81 8.05
CA PRO A 236 36.33 14.95 8.16
C PRO A 236 37.15 14.95 9.45
N VAL A 237 36.55 14.48 10.58
CA VAL A 237 37.25 14.41 11.88
C VAL A 237 38.41 13.42 11.82
N PHE A 238 38.19 12.25 11.19
CA PHE A 238 39.26 11.27 11.00
C PHE A 238 40.39 11.77 10.08
N GLN A 239 40.04 12.53 9.02
CA GLN A 239 41.04 13.11 8.14
C GLN A 239 41.87 14.19 8.85
N MET A 240 41.32 14.87 9.86
CA MET A 240 42.12 15.82 10.66
C MET A 240 43.12 15.10 11.58
N GLY A 241 42.74 13.95 12.15
CA GLY A 241 43.63 13.16 13.02
C GLY A 241 44.85 12.61 12.31
N THR A 242 44.76 12.25 11.04
CA THR A 242 45.89 11.74 10.24
C THR A 242 46.88 12.81 9.82
N VAL A 243 46.50 14.09 9.81
CA VAL A 243 47.37 15.22 9.44
C VAL A 243 48.12 15.80 10.65
N LEU A 244 47.60 15.57 11.86
CA LEU A 244 48.26 16.02 13.13
C LEU A 244 49.23 14.98 13.71
N GLY A 245 49.20 13.74 13.20
CA GLY A 245 50.05 12.64 13.65
C GLY A 245 51.19 12.22 12.69
N GLY A 246 51.43 12.99 11.63
CA GLY A 246 52.58 12.89 10.74
C GLY A 246 53.29 14.23 10.67
#